data_a2ac85bd92ff8d22cc4e5ee2e21855e2
#
_entry.id   a2ac85bd92ff8d22cc4e5ee2e21855e2
#
_cell.length_a   1.000
_cell.length_b   1.000
_cell.length_c   1.000
_cell.angle_alpha   90.00
_cell.angle_beta   90.00
_cell.angle_gamma   90.00
#
_symmetry.space_group_name_H-M   'P 1'
#
loop_
_entity.id
_entity.type
_entity.pdbx_description
1 polymer ?
#
loop_
_entity_poly.entity_id
_entity_poly.type
_entity_poly.pdbx_seq_one_letter_code
_entity_poly.pdbx_strand_id
1 'polypeptide(L)'
;MLRRKVTDRLLSWKNNSHKALLVTGARQIGKSYAIRAFGKSNYASYYEVNLLLDAEARDVLVGAKNSIDFINRVALLADAPLVEGDALIFVDEIQEYPQIVTLMKALVEDGRFSYVFSGSMLGTEFKGISSFPVGYVEHIVMRPMDFEEFCWANSISENVLADIRSCLVERRPVENFIHEAMLKNFRAYIVCGGMPEVVQNYIDSGYSLVRTRELQIQLVDQYKSDISKYASTRAFNVRSIFEQIPVQLEAESHRFIVSSLGEGARLQKYEQDFLWLVNAGVGLMVPQVTEARSPLKRTEKTTAFKLYESDTGMLASRYPGSTARAVYLDMKTPNLGGLYENVVAQELVALGADTWYYQTREVGEVDFVIEGARGHVVPIEVKSGKKVRAHAALDRLMSVGEYKIPEAVVLSHENLCKEGKILYVPIYMTFCLDEFMEKDDPNNDFSFAPISL
;
A
#
# COMPACT_ATOMS: atom_id res chain seq x y z
N MET A 1 -1.57 17.72 -12.29
CA MET A 1 -2.22 16.45 -11.87
C MET A 1 -1.13 15.43 -11.63
N LEU A 2 -1.08 14.83 -10.45
CA LEU A 2 -0.10 13.78 -10.15
C LEU A 2 -0.47 12.50 -10.93
N ARG A 3 0.51 11.92 -11.61
CA ARG A 3 0.34 10.64 -12.30
C ARG A 3 0.28 9.50 -11.27
N ARG A 4 -0.62 8.53 -11.48
CA ARG A 4 -0.83 7.41 -10.57
C ARG A 4 -0.94 6.10 -11.35
N LYS A 5 -0.32 5.03 -10.86
CA LYS A 5 -0.40 3.66 -11.42
C LYS A 5 -1.84 3.13 -11.48
N VAL A 6 -2.71 3.59 -10.59
CA VAL A 6 -4.12 3.22 -10.60
C VAL A 6 -4.83 3.60 -11.89
N THR A 7 -4.37 4.64 -12.59
CA THR A 7 -4.95 5.04 -13.89
C THR A 7 -4.84 3.93 -14.94
N ASP A 8 -3.69 3.26 -15.00
CA ASP A 8 -3.47 2.14 -15.92
C ASP A 8 -4.35 0.93 -15.55
N ARG A 9 -4.55 0.69 -14.26
CA ARG A 9 -5.48 -0.36 -13.77
C ARG A 9 -6.93 -0.05 -14.11
N LEU A 10 -7.35 1.20 -14.00
CA LEU A 10 -8.70 1.66 -14.41
C LEU A 10 -8.90 1.49 -15.92
N LEU A 11 -7.90 1.82 -16.74
CA LEU A 11 -7.93 1.60 -18.19
C LEU A 11 -8.00 0.11 -18.53
N SER A 12 -7.19 -0.72 -17.88
CA SER A 12 -7.22 -2.17 -18.06
C SER A 12 -8.58 -2.75 -17.70
N TRP A 13 -9.17 -2.32 -16.56
CA TRP A 13 -10.51 -2.72 -16.16
C TRP A 13 -11.56 -2.33 -17.21
N LYS A 14 -11.57 -1.09 -17.68
CA LYS A 14 -12.52 -0.65 -18.72
C LYS A 14 -12.45 -1.50 -19.97
N ASN A 15 -11.23 -1.89 -20.40
CA ASN A 15 -11.03 -2.58 -21.66
C ASN A 15 -11.26 -4.10 -21.59
N ASN A 16 -11.05 -4.69 -20.41
CA ASN A 16 -10.97 -6.15 -20.28
C ASN A 16 -12.02 -6.76 -19.34
N SER A 17 -12.83 -5.93 -18.67
CA SER A 17 -13.79 -6.40 -17.68
C SER A 17 -15.21 -5.88 -17.95
N HIS A 18 -16.19 -6.72 -17.60
CA HIS A 18 -17.61 -6.35 -17.57
C HIS A 18 -18.14 -6.27 -16.13
N LYS A 19 -17.26 -6.38 -15.13
CA LYS A 19 -17.63 -6.36 -13.71
C LYS A 19 -17.68 -4.93 -13.19
N ALA A 20 -18.41 -4.71 -12.13
CA ALA A 20 -18.29 -3.47 -11.37
C ALA A 20 -16.89 -3.38 -10.74
N LEU A 21 -16.41 -2.18 -10.50
CA LEU A 21 -15.14 -1.95 -9.84
C LEU A 21 -15.37 -1.37 -8.45
N LEU A 22 -14.76 -1.97 -7.43
CA LEU A 22 -14.68 -1.43 -6.08
C LEU A 22 -13.27 -0.91 -5.82
N VAL A 23 -13.14 0.39 -5.57
CA VAL A 23 -11.87 1.04 -5.23
C VAL A 23 -11.86 1.38 -3.75
N THR A 24 -11.02 0.71 -2.98
CA THR A 24 -10.85 0.99 -1.55
C THR A 24 -9.46 1.53 -1.23
N GLY A 25 -9.26 1.96 -0.01
CA GLY A 25 -7.98 2.46 0.50
C GLY A 25 -8.17 3.56 1.53
N ALA A 26 -7.11 3.96 2.21
CA ALA A 26 -7.15 4.97 3.25
C ALA A 26 -7.79 6.27 2.78
N ARG A 27 -8.18 7.12 3.72
CA ARG A 27 -8.67 8.46 3.38
C ARG A 27 -7.57 9.31 2.76
N GLN A 28 -7.96 10.23 1.87
CA GLN A 28 -7.09 11.25 1.23
C GLN A 28 -5.96 10.70 0.34
N ILE A 29 -6.01 9.43 -0.05
CA ILE A 29 -5.07 8.86 -1.04
C ILE A 29 -5.47 9.14 -2.50
N GLY A 30 -6.52 9.96 -2.72
CA GLY A 30 -6.91 10.43 -4.05
C GLY A 30 -7.86 9.52 -4.83
N LYS A 31 -8.61 8.59 -4.18
CA LYS A 31 -9.58 7.69 -4.84
C LYS A 31 -10.56 8.43 -5.74
N SER A 32 -11.38 9.28 -5.14
CA SER A 32 -12.44 10.02 -5.85
C SER A 32 -11.86 10.91 -6.96
N TYR A 33 -10.69 11.50 -6.72
CA TYR A 33 -9.99 12.31 -7.71
C TYR A 33 -9.57 11.48 -8.93
N ALA A 34 -8.95 10.32 -8.73
CA ALA A 34 -8.50 9.44 -9.82
C ALA A 34 -9.69 8.90 -10.63
N ILE A 35 -10.76 8.43 -9.95
CA ILE A 35 -11.95 7.91 -10.60
C ILE A 35 -12.67 8.99 -11.39
N ARG A 36 -12.82 10.20 -10.83
CA ARG A 36 -13.44 11.35 -11.50
C ARG A 36 -12.67 11.75 -12.75
N ALA A 37 -11.35 11.86 -12.66
CA ALA A 37 -10.51 12.19 -13.80
C ALA A 37 -10.60 11.12 -14.89
N PHE A 38 -10.57 9.85 -14.50
CA PHE A 38 -10.73 8.72 -15.40
C PHE A 38 -12.11 8.72 -16.09
N GLY A 39 -13.20 8.86 -15.31
CA GLY A 39 -14.56 8.86 -15.84
C GLY A 39 -14.78 9.95 -16.88
N LYS A 40 -14.38 11.19 -16.53
CA LYS A 40 -14.53 12.34 -17.45
C LYS A 40 -13.68 12.26 -18.71
N SER A 41 -12.58 11.53 -18.69
CA SER A 41 -11.68 11.43 -19.86
C SER A 41 -11.96 10.21 -20.75
N ASN A 42 -12.68 9.20 -20.23
CA ASN A 42 -12.79 7.91 -20.91
C ASN A 42 -14.21 7.46 -21.22
N TYR A 43 -15.25 8.20 -20.82
CA TYR A 43 -16.65 7.88 -21.09
C TYR A 43 -17.37 9.07 -21.73
N ALA A 44 -18.33 8.78 -22.58
CA ALA A 44 -19.17 9.80 -23.23
C ALA A 44 -20.07 10.51 -22.23
N SER A 45 -20.49 9.82 -21.16
CA SER A 45 -21.22 10.41 -20.05
C SER A 45 -20.71 9.89 -18.70
N TYR A 46 -20.81 10.73 -17.69
CA TYR A 46 -20.30 10.46 -16.36
C TYR A 46 -21.26 11.02 -15.32
N TYR A 47 -21.65 10.18 -14.37
CA TYR A 47 -22.41 10.58 -13.20
C TYR A 47 -21.65 10.21 -11.94
N GLU A 48 -21.59 11.13 -10.97
CA GLU A 48 -20.94 10.93 -9.68
C GLU A 48 -21.89 11.33 -8.57
N VAL A 49 -21.99 10.48 -7.56
CA VAL A 49 -22.67 10.79 -6.30
C VAL A 49 -21.75 10.44 -5.13
N ASN A 50 -21.62 11.36 -4.19
CA ASN A 50 -20.93 11.11 -2.93
C ASN A 50 -21.98 10.95 -1.81
N LEU A 51 -22.13 9.73 -1.32
CA LEU A 51 -23.17 9.37 -0.35
C LEU A 51 -22.96 9.99 1.04
N LEU A 52 -21.78 10.51 1.33
CA LEU A 52 -21.49 11.22 2.58
C LEU A 52 -21.86 12.70 2.49
N LEU A 53 -21.58 13.35 1.35
CA LEU A 53 -21.73 14.79 1.17
C LEU A 53 -23.11 15.17 0.64
N ASP A 54 -23.71 14.30 -0.19
CA ASP A 54 -25.01 14.54 -0.81
C ASP A 54 -26.10 13.70 -0.13
N ALA A 55 -26.67 14.26 0.93
CA ALA A 55 -27.71 13.60 1.71
C ALA A 55 -29.00 13.39 0.91
N GLU A 56 -29.37 14.33 0.01
CA GLU A 56 -30.59 14.23 -0.79
C GLU A 56 -30.46 13.11 -1.82
N ALA A 57 -29.36 13.07 -2.56
CA ALA A 57 -29.10 12.00 -3.51
C ALA A 57 -28.97 10.64 -2.81
N ARG A 58 -28.30 10.57 -1.66
CA ARG A 58 -28.25 9.35 -0.85
C ARG A 58 -29.65 8.85 -0.50
N ASP A 59 -30.52 9.71 0.03
CA ASP A 59 -31.87 9.33 0.47
C ASP A 59 -32.74 8.85 -0.72
N VAL A 60 -32.54 9.43 -1.91
CA VAL A 60 -33.14 8.93 -3.14
C VAL A 60 -32.62 7.54 -3.50
N LEU A 61 -31.30 7.31 -3.46
CA LEU A 61 -30.70 6.05 -3.87
C LEU A 61 -30.93 4.91 -2.87
N VAL A 62 -30.94 5.21 -1.57
CA VAL A 62 -31.21 4.22 -0.48
C VAL A 62 -32.57 3.54 -0.65
N GLY A 63 -33.54 4.24 -1.23
CA GLY A 63 -34.86 3.66 -1.52
C GLY A 63 -34.93 2.69 -2.70
N ALA A 64 -33.82 2.44 -3.41
CA ALA A 64 -33.81 1.58 -4.59
C ALA A 64 -34.06 0.11 -4.23
N LYS A 65 -35.06 -0.51 -4.88
CA LYS A 65 -35.51 -1.88 -4.62
C LYS A 65 -34.83 -2.93 -5.51
N ASN A 66 -34.35 -2.51 -6.68
CA ASN A 66 -33.68 -3.35 -7.68
C ASN A 66 -32.83 -2.47 -8.61
N SER A 67 -32.11 -3.12 -9.56
CA SER A 67 -31.23 -2.41 -10.51
C SER A 67 -31.97 -1.38 -11.38
N ILE A 68 -33.14 -1.72 -11.88
CA ILE A 68 -33.95 -0.83 -12.74
C ILE A 68 -34.37 0.41 -11.94
N ASP A 69 -34.87 0.23 -10.72
CA ASP A 69 -35.25 1.32 -9.83
C ASP A 69 -34.04 2.20 -9.47
N PHE A 70 -32.89 1.57 -9.20
CA PHE A 70 -31.64 2.31 -8.96
C PHE A 70 -31.23 3.17 -10.17
N ILE A 71 -31.25 2.60 -11.37
CA ILE A 71 -30.86 3.31 -12.60
C ILE A 71 -31.83 4.46 -12.89
N ASN A 72 -33.14 4.26 -12.70
CA ASN A 72 -34.13 5.32 -12.87
C ASN A 72 -33.90 6.48 -11.89
N ARG A 73 -33.52 6.17 -10.65
CA ARG A 73 -33.19 7.19 -9.63
C ARG A 73 -31.91 7.94 -9.99
N VAL A 74 -30.87 7.23 -10.46
CA VAL A 74 -29.65 7.87 -10.97
C VAL A 74 -29.99 8.79 -12.15
N ALA A 75 -30.83 8.35 -13.09
CA ALA A 75 -31.23 9.16 -14.24
C ALA A 75 -32.01 10.43 -13.84
N LEU A 76 -32.76 10.41 -12.72
CA LEU A 76 -33.44 11.60 -12.17
C LEU A 76 -32.47 12.56 -11.49
N LEU A 77 -31.35 12.05 -10.94
CA LEU A 77 -30.35 12.86 -10.24
C LEU A 77 -29.28 13.40 -11.19
N ALA A 78 -29.12 12.80 -12.37
CA ALA A 78 -28.10 13.20 -13.34
C ALA A 78 -28.50 14.50 -14.07
N ASP A 79 -27.57 15.43 -14.18
CA ASP A 79 -27.74 16.70 -14.90
C ASP A 79 -27.95 16.54 -16.41
N ALA A 80 -27.55 15.40 -16.97
CA ALA A 80 -27.62 15.09 -18.40
C ALA A 80 -27.96 13.61 -18.62
N PRO A 81 -28.54 13.25 -19.78
CA PRO A 81 -28.84 11.86 -20.14
C PRO A 81 -27.57 10.99 -20.14
N LEU A 82 -27.68 9.78 -19.57
CA LEU A 82 -26.61 8.79 -19.60
C LEU A 82 -26.62 8.03 -20.92
N VAL A 83 -25.45 7.90 -21.56
CA VAL A 83 -25.31 7.18 -22.83
C VAL A 83 -25.15 5.69 -22.54
N GLU A 84 -26.13 4.88 -22.94
CA GLU A 84 -26.06 3.44 -22.75
C GLU A 84 -24.84 2.84 -23.50
N GLY A 85 -24.11 1.96 -22.81
CA GLY A 85 -22.87 1.35 -23.32
C GLY A 85 -21.61 2.21 -23.15
N ASP A 86 -21.74 3.55 -22.90
CA ASP A 86 -20.58 4.43 -22.71
C ASP A 86 -20.82 5.50 -21.63
N ALA A 87 -21.39 5.07 -20.51
CA ALA A 87 -21.54 5.86 -19.30
C ALA A 87 -20.87 5.20 -18.11
N LEU A 88 -20.21 6.02 -17.29
CA LEU A 88 -19.71 5.62 -15.97
C LEU A 88 -20.56 6.19 -14.86
N ILE A 89 -21.12 5.34 -14.02
CA ILE A 89 -21.78 5.70 -12.78
C ILE A 89 -20.79 5.46 -11.64
N PHE A 90 -20.40 6.54 -10.96
CA PHE A 90 -19.49 6.52 -9.83
C PHE A 90 -20.24 6.81 -8.54
N VAL A 91 -20.22 5.85 -7.61
CA VAL A 91 -20.80 5.98 -6.28
C VAL A 91 -19.69 6.00 -5.25
N ASP A 92 -19.46 7.16 -4.65
CA ASP A 92 -18.41 7.39 -3.65
C ASP A 92 -18.96 7.25 -2.22
N GLU A 93 -18.07 6.84 -1.30
CA GLU A 93 -18.33 6.65 0.13
C GLU A 93 -19.46 5.63 0.40
N ILE A 94 -19.38 4.45 -0.26
CA ILE A 94 -20.45 3.43 -0.20
C ILE A 94 -20.72 2.87 1.20
N GLN A 95 -19.82 3.09 2.19
CA GLN A 95 -20.09 2.72 3.58
C GLN A 95 -21.24 3.48 4.20
N GLU A 96 -21.66 4.60 3.63
CA GLU A 96 -22.87 5.33 4.04
C GLU A 96 -24.17 4.63 3.57
N TYR A 97 -24.07 3.72 2.59
CA TYR A 97 -25.15 2.86 2.11
C TYR A 97 -24.63 1.45 1.76
N PRO A 98 -24.28 0.63 2.77
CA PRO A 98 -23.67 -0.70 2.53
C PRO A 98 -24.55 -1.64 1.70
N GLN A 99 -25.88 -1.50 1.76
CA GLN A 99 -26.83 -2.36 1.03
C GLN A 99 -26.68 -2.24 -0.49
N ILE A 100 -26.08 -1.17 -1.03
CA ILE A 100 -25.81 -1.01 -2.47
C ILE A 100 -24.98 -2.19 -3.02
N VAL A 101 -24.15 -2.80 -2.19
CA VAL A 101 -23.35 -3.97 -2.56
C VAL A 101 -24.22 -5.14 -3.04
N THR A 102 -25.42 -5.30 -2.48
CA THR A 102 -26.37 -6.34 -2.91
C THR A 102 -26.95 -6.08 -4.30
N LEU A 103 -26.97 -4.84 -4.75
CA LEU A 103 -27.45 -4.44 -6.07
C LEU A 103 -26.38 -4.61 -7.15
N MET A 104 -25.08 -4.63 -6.78
CA MET A 104 -23.98 -4.65 -7.76
C MET A 104 -24.10 -5.77 -8.76
N LYS A 105 -24.49 -6.99 -8.33
CA LYS A 105 -24.73 -8.11 -9.24
C LYS A 105 -25.77 -7.77 -10.30
N ALA A 106 -26.93 -7.31 -9.87
CA ALA A 106 -28.04 -6.99 -10.76
C ALA A 106 -27.74 -5.79 -11.69
N LEU A 107 -26.92 -4.84 -11.22
CA LEU A 107 -26.43 -3.71 -12.02
C LEU A 107 -25.48 -4.16 -13.12
N VAL A 108 -24.58 -5.10 -12.81
CA VAL A 108 -23.65 -5.70 -13.79
C VAL A 108 -24.41 -6.55 -14.80
N GLU A 109 -25.37 -7.38 -14.36
CA GLU A 109 -26.20 -8.21 -15.25
C GLU A 109 -27.10 -7.38 -16.18
N ASP A 110 -27.52 -6.19 -15.77
CA ASP A 110 -28.27 -5.23 -16.61
C ASP A 110 -27.42 -4.75 -17.80
N GLY A 111 -26.12 -4.52 -17.61
CA GLY A 111 -25.13 -4.27 -18.64
C GLY A 111 -25.19 -2.93 -19.37
N ARG A 112 -26.14 -2.04 -19.03
CA ARG A 112 -26.29 -0.73 -19.71
C ARG A 112 -25.17 0.25 -19.41
N PHE A 113 -24.58 0.19 -18.20
CA PHE A 113 -23.62 1.15 -17.71
C PHE A 113 -22.43 0.47 -17.03
N SER A 114 -21.31 1.17 -16.99
CA SER A 114 -20.16 0.79 -16.16
C SER A 114 -20.32 1.38 -14.76
N TYR A 115 -19.90 0.62 -13.73
CA TYR A 115 -20.06 1.03 -12.34
C TYR A 115 -18.73 1.03 -11.62
N VAL A 116 -18.38 2.14 -10.99
CA VAL A 116 -17.29 2.22 -10.02
C VAL A 116 -17.85 2.63 -8.67
N PHE A 117 -17.47 1.90 -7.65
CA PHE A 117 -17.79 2.18 -6.27
C PHE A 117 -16.51 2.51 -5.52
N SER A 118 -16.54 3.49 -4.62
CA SER A 118 -15.43 3.72 -3.73
C SER A 118 -15.86 3.86 -2.29
N GLY A 119 -14.91 3.55 -1.40
CA GLY A 119 -15.10 3.74 0.03
C GLY A 119 -13.77 3.74 0.77
N SER A 120 -13.74 4.40 1.92
CA SER A 120 -12.58 4.28 2.80
C SER A 120 -12.60 2.89 3.45
N MET A 121 -11.41 2.28 3.63
CA MET A 121 -11.30 0.99 4.34
C MET A 121 -11.82 1.06 5.78
N LEU A 122 -11.92 2.28 6.33
CA LEU A 122 -12.47 2.56 7.65
C LEU A 122 -13.96 2.18 7.83
N GLY A 123 -14.69 1.97 6.74
CA GLY A 123 -16.10 1.61 6.78
C GLY A 123 -16.42 0.23 6.20
N THR A 124 -15.44 -0.47 5.63
CA THR A 124 -15.64 -1.72 4.90
C THR A 124 -15.86 -2.97 5.76
N GLU A 125 -15.96 -2.86 7.06
CA GLU A 125 -16.81 -3.82 7.77
C GLU A 125 -18.25 -3.56 7.29
N PHE A 126 -18.63 -4.18 6.19
CA PHE A 126 -19.99 -4.14 5.63
C PHE A 126 -20.96 -4.82 6.62
N LYS A 127 -21.15 -4.18 7.78
CA LYS A 127 -22.10 -4.65 8.80
C LYS A 127 -23.50 -4.64 8.20
N GLY A 128 -24.05 -5.81 8.02
CA GLY A 128 -25.42 -6.00 7.54
C GLY A 128 -25.55 -6.35 6.06
N ILE A 129 -24.46 -6.62 5.33
CA ILE A 129 -24.56 -7.19 3.98
C ILE A 129 -24.76 -8.67 4.06
N SER A 130 -25.86 -9.15 3.48
CA SER A 130 -26.21 -10.57 3.45
C SER A 130 -25.35 -11.40 2.49
N SER A 131 -24.72 -10.77 1.48
CA SER A 131 -23.87 -11.44 0.49
C SER A 131 -23.01 -10.43 -0.26
N PHE A 132 -21.70 -10.69 -0.36
CA PHE A 132 -20.80 -9.96 -1.28
C PHE A 132 -20.92 -10.61 -2.67
N PRO A 133 -21.08 -9.84 -3.78
CA PRO A 133 -21.30 -10.39 -5.12
C PRO A 133 -19.99 -10.93 -5.73
N VAL A 134 -19.54 -12.07 -5.22
CA VAL A 134 -18.35 -12.77 -5.74
C VAL A 134 -18.51 -13.05 -7.23
N GLY A 135 -17.49 -12.70 -8.02
CA GLY A 135 -17.51 -12.88 -9.49
C GLY A 135 -18.05 -11.69 -10.29
N TYR A 136 -18.78 -10.75 -9.66
CA TYR A 136 -19.35 -9.57 -10.31
C TYR A 136 -18.62 -8.26 -9.99
N VAL A 137 -17.66 -8.30 -9.10
CA VAL A 137 -16.91 -7.11 -8.65
C VAL A 137 -15.41 -7.40 -8.71
N GLU A 138 -14.68 -6.50 -9.33
CA GLU A 138 -13.22 -6.42 -9.21
C GLU A 138 -12.85 -5.45 -8.10
N HIS A 139 -11.73 -5.69 -7.43
CA HIS A 139 -11.30 -4.89 -6.31
C HIS A 139 -9.92 -4.30 -6.55
N ILE A 140 -9.82 -2.99 -6.44
CA ILE A 140 -8.55 -2.26 -6.43
C ILE A 140 -8.36 -1.63 -5.06
N VAL A 141 -7.26 -1.97 -4.40
CA VAL A 141 -6.82 -1.28 -3.18
C VAL A 141 -5.84 -0.18 -3.60
N MET A 142 -6.26 1.08 -3.43
CA MET A 142 -5.36 2.23 -3.59
C MET A 142 -4.53 2.41 -2.32
N ARG A 143 -3.27 2.76 -2.53
CA ARG A 143 -2.30 3.04 -1.47
C ARG A 143 -1.74 4.46 -1.63
N PRO A 144 -1.04 5.01 -0.64
CA PRO A 144 -0.21 6.20 -0.85
C PRO A 144 0.68 6.03 -2.08
N MET A 145 1.16 7.11 -2.65
CA MET A 145 2.10 7.05 -3.79
C MET A 145 3.36 6.29 -3.38
N ASP A 146 3.78 5.36 -4.22
CA ASP A 146 5.07 4.70 -4.08
C ASP A 146 6.21 5.60 -4.58
N PHE A 147 7.44 5.15 -4.42
CA PHE A 147 8.60 5.94 -4.82
C PHE A 147 8.67 6.21 -6.33
N GLU A 148 8.21 5.29 -7.17
CA GLU A 148 8.16 5.49 -8.62
C GLU A 148 7.16 6.59 -8.99
N GLU A 149 5.97 6.60 -8.39
CA GLU A 149 4.97 7.66 -8.55
C GLU A 149 5.49 9.01 -8.02
N PHE A 150 6.24 8.99 -6.91
CA PHE A 150 6.91 10.18 -6.37
C PHE A 150 8.00 10.71 -7.33
N CYS A 151 8.75 9.82 -7.98
CA CYS A 151 9.71 10.20 -9.02
C CYS A 151 9.02 10.89 -10.21
N TRP A 152 7.90 10.34 -10.69
CA TRP A 152 7.11 10.98 -11.76
C TRP A 152 6.63 12.37 -11.36
N ALA A 153 6.14 12.52 -10.12
CA ALA A 153 5.72 13.82 -9.58
C ALA A 153 6.84 14.84 -9.55
N ASN A 154 8.08 14.39 -9.33
CA ASN A 154 9.30 15.23 -9.32
C ASN A 154 10.00 15.29 -10.68
N SER A 155 9.29 14.95 -11.77
CA SER A 155 9.78 15.07 -13.15
C SER A 155 10.99 14.16 -13.49
N ILE A 156 11.19 13.08 -12.74
CA ILE A 156 12.13 12.03 -13.14
C ILE A 156 11.53 11.28 -14.33
N SER A 157 12.28 11.19 -15.43
CA SER A 157 11.79 10.57 -16.65
C SER A 157 11.67 9.03 -16.52
N GLU A 158 10.73 8.45 -17.24
CA GLU A 158 10.56 6.98 -17.31
C GLU A 158 11.82 6.28 -17.85
N ASN A 159 12.55 6.92 -18.75
CA ASN A 159 13.79 6.35 -19.29
C ASN A 159 14.84 6.14 -18.20
N VAL A 160 14.96 7.08 -17.24
CA VAL A 160 15.86 6.93 -16.08
C VAL A 160 15.41 5.77 -15.18
N LEU A 161 14.11 5.66 -14.91
CA LEU A 161 13.58 4.57 -14.08
C LEU A 161 13.72 3.21 -14.77
N ALA A 162 13.53 3.16 -16.10
CA ALA A 162 13.73 1.95 -16.89
C ALA A 162 15.22 1.53 -16.92
N ASP A 163 16.17 2.47 -17.05
CA ASP A 163 17.60 2.17 -16.97
C ASP A 163 17.98 1.64 -15.57
N ILE A 164 17.44 2.23 -14.50
CA ILE A 164 17.63 1.73 -13.14
C ILE A 164 17.13 0.28 -12.99
N ARG A 165 15.95 -0.07 -13.54
CA ARG A 165 15.45 -1.45 -13.58
C ARG A 165 16.39 -2.36 -14.36
N SER A 166 16.88 -1.91 -15.53
CA SER A 166 17.86 -2.66 -16.31
C SER A 166 19.16 -2.90 -15.54
N CYS A 167 19.64 -1.92 -14.75
CA CYS A 167 20.79 -2.10 -13.87
C CYS A 167 20.58 -3.25 -12.89
N LEU A 168 19.38 -3.39 -12.29
CA LEU A 168 19.05 -4.49 -11.39
C LEU A 168 19.08 -5.85 -12.11
N VAL A 169 18.43 -5.94 -13.26
CA VAL A 169 18.35 -7.17 -14.07
C VAL A 169 19.75 -7.62 -14.52
N GLU A 170 20.56 -6.68 -15.01
CA GLU A 170 21.91 -6.92 -15.52
C GLU A 170 22.98 -7.04 -14.41
N ARG A 171 22.62 -6.78 -13.16
CA ARG A 171 23.52 -6.76 -12.00
C ARG A 171 24.70 -5.80 -12.18
N ARG A 172 24.47 -4.65 -12.85
CA ARG A 172 25.46 -3.59 -13.06
C ARG A 172 25.20 -2.37 -12.16
N PRO A 173 26.24 -1.66 -11.72
CA PRO A 173 26.04 -0.43 -10.94
C PRO A 173 25.29 0.63 -11.75
N VAL A 174 24.50 1.44 -11.06
CA VAL A 174 23.89 2.65 -11.61
C VAL A 174 24.96 3.73 -11.78
N GLU A 175 24.88 4.54 -12.85
CA GLU A 175 25.77 5.67 -13.03
C GLU A 175 25.78 6.58 -11.81
N ASN A 176 26.98 6.97 -11.34
CA ASN A 176 27.16 7.62 -10.03
C ASN A 176 26.30 8.89 -9.87
N PHE A 177 26.19 9.72 -10.90
CA PHE A 177 25.39 10.95 -10.80
C PHE A 177 23.88 10.64 -10.68
N ILE A 178 23.40 9.59 -11.34
CA ILE A 178 22.01 9.11 -11.22
C ILE A 178 21.80 8.52 -9.83
N HIS A 179 22.74 7.68 -9.36
CA HIS A 179 22.70 7.08 -8.03
C HIS A 179 22.55 8.13 -6.92
N GLU A 180 23.41 9.16 -6.92
CA GLU A 180 23.37 10.25 -5.94
C GLU A 180 22.06 11.06 -6.03
N ALA A 181 21.59 11.35 -7.25
CA ALA A 181 20.32 12.04 -7.46
C ALA A 181 19.13 11.22 -6.93
N MET A 182 19.13 9.93 -7.18
CA MET A 182 18.05 9.03 -6.71
C MET A 182 18.08 8.83 -5.20
N LEU A 183 19.25 8.74 -4.57
CA LEU A 183 19.36 8.72 -3.11
C LEU A 183 18.81 10.01 -2.49
N LYS A 184 19.09 11.17 -3.10
CA LYS A 184 18.53 12.45 -2.63
C LYS A 184 17.01 12.48 -2.76
N ASN A 185 16.46 12.02 -3.89
CA ASN A 185 15.00 11.92 -4.09
C ASN A 185 14.36 10.93 -3.12
N PHE A 186 15.02 9.80 -2.84
CA PHE A 186 14.51 8.82 -1.88
C PHE A 186 14.47 9.36 -0.45
N ARG A 187 15.50 10.11 -0.03
CA ARG A 187 15.47 10.82 1.25
C ARG A 187 14.34 11.85 1.33
N ALA A 188 14.10 12.56 0.23
CA ALA A 188 12.94 13.46 0.15
C ALA A 188 11.62 12.68 0.29
N TYR A 189 11.49 11.53 -0.36
CA TYR A 189 10.32 10.65 -0.26
C TYR A 189 10.12 10.11 1.15
N ILE A 190 11.17 9.66 1.84
CA ILE A 190 11.07 9.21 3.25
C ILE A 190 10.44 10.31 4.13
N VAL A 191 10.82 11.57 3.91
CA VAL A 191 10.32 12.70 4.71
C VAL A 191 8.96 13.20 4.24
N CYS A 192 8.73 13.25 2.94
CA CYS A 192 7.48 13.73 2.34
C CYS A 192 6.37 12.67 2.41
N GLY A 193 6.71 11.41 2.18
CA GLY A 193 5.75 10.32 1.99
C GLY A 193 5.07 10.34 0.65
N GLY A 194 4.03 9.52 0.54
CA GLY A 194 3.25 9.30 -0.67
C GLY A 194 1.81 9.80 -0.59
N MET A 195 1.42 10.58 0.43
CA MET A 195 0.09 11.19 0.47
C MET A 195 -0.03 12.24 -0.64
N PRO A 196 -0.96 12.11 -1.63
CA PRO A 196 -0.95 12.94 -2.82
C PRO A 196 -1.03 14.45 -2.55
N GLU A 197 -1.82 14.86 -1.56
CA GLU A 197 -1.93 16.27 -1.17
C GLU A 197 -0.60 16.79 -0.59
N VAL A 198 0.09 15.96 0.18
CA VAL A 198 1.41 16.28 0.75
C VAL A 198 2.46 16.41 -0.36
N VAL A 199 2.48 15.46 -1.30
CA VAL A 199 3.41 15.48 -2.45
C VAL A 199 3.17 16.71 -3.32
N GLN A 200 1.90 17.03 -3.62
CA GLN A 200 1.55 18.23 -4.39
C GLN A 200 1.98 19.52 -3.64
N ASN A 201 1.68 19.61 -2.34
CA ASN A 201 2.11 20.73 -1.51
C ASN A 201 3.64 20.89 -1.45
N TYR A 202 4.37 19.77 -1.34
CA TYR A 202 5.83 19.76 -1.35
C TYR A 202 6.38 20.40 -2.63
N ILE A 203 5.83 20.05 -3.80
CA ILE A 203 6.22 20.59 -5.10
C ILE A 203 5.82 22.06 -5.21
N ASP A 204 4.56 22.40 -4.95
CA ASP A 204 4.00 23.74 -5.13
C ASP A 204 4.61 24.77 -4.17
N SER A 205 5.08 24.33 -3.01
CA SER A 205 5.77 25.19 -2.02
C SER A 205 7.24 25.41 -2.30
N GLY A 206 7.77 24.93 -3.44
CA GLY A 206 9.20 24.97 -3.76
C GLY A 206 10.02 24.06 -2.86
N TYR A 207 9.49 22.86 -2.57
CA TYR A 207 10.14 21.82 -1.78
C TYR A 207 10.32 22.17 -0.30
N SER A 208 9.36 22.87 0.27
CA SER A 208 9.40 23.32 1.68
C SER A 208 9.06 22.19 2.64
N LEU A 209 10.05 21.67 3.36
CA LEU A 209 9.83 20.65 4.40
C LEU A 209 8.96 21.14 5.57
N VAL A 210 8.97 22.45 5.85
CA VAL A 210 8.15 23.02 6.94
C VAL A 210 6.66 22.91 6.59
N ARG A 211 6.27 23.40 5.40
CA ARG A 211 4.87 23.32 4.93
C ARG A 211 4.39 21.89 4.73
N THR A 212 5.27 21.04 4.23
CA THR A 212 5.00 19.60 4.10
C THR A 212 4.66 18.98 5.45
N ARG A 213 5.49 19.26 6.48
CA ARG A 213 5.27 18.73 7.81
C ARG A 213 3.99 19.26 8.48
N GLU A 214 3.67 20.53 8.30
CA GLU A 214 2.43 21.12 8.82
C GLU A 214 1.19 20.37 8.29
N LEU A 215 1.17 20.06 6.99
CA LEU A 215 0.08 19.31 6.38
C LEU A 215 0.05 17.85 6.86
N GLN A 216 1.21 17.21 6.98
CA GLN A 216 1.28 15.84 7.52
C GLN A 216 0.75 15.75 8.95
N ILE A 217 1.06 16.70 9.83
CA ILE A 217 0.53 16.75 11.19
C ILE A 217 -1.01 16.88 11.16
N GLN A 218 -1.56 17.73 10.29
CA GLN A 218 -3.01 17.85 10.11
C GLN A 218 -3.64 16.52 9.67
N LEU A 219 -3.01 15.80 8.75
CA LEU A 219 -3.47 14.49 8.30
C LEU A 219 -3.44 13.45 9.44
N VAL A 220 -2.36 13.41 10.23
CA VAL A 220 -2.26 12.52 11.41
C VAL A 220 -3.39 12.81 12.40
N ASP A 221 -3.67 14.09 12.69
CA ASP A 221 -4.74 14.47 13.60
C ASP A 221 -6.13 14.13 13.04
N GLN A 222 -6.30 14.20 11.72
CA GLN A 222 -7.51 13.77 11.05
C GLN A 222 -7.69 12.25 11.15
N TYR A 223 -6.63 11.44 10.96
CA TYR A 223 -6.71 9.99 11.20
C TYR A 223 -7.07 9.66 12.65
N LYS A 224 -6.52 10.38 13.64
CA LYS A 224 -6.92 10.22 15.04
C LYS A 224 -8.40 10.53 15.28
N SER A 225 -8.92 11.55 14.59
CA SER A 225 -10.35 11.90 14.62
C SER A 225 -11.22 10.81 14.01
N ASP A 226 -10.80 10.27 12.87
CA ASP A 226 -11.46 9.17 12.18
C ASP A 226 -11.48 7.89 13.04
N ILE A 227 -10.37 7.54 13.69
CA ILE A 227 -10.31 6.45 14.67
C ILE A 227 -11.38 6.66 15.75
N SER A 228 -11.48 7.87 16.29
CA SER A 228 -12.45 8.20 17.33
C SER A 228 -13.90 8.06 16.84
N LYS A 229 -14.17 8.40 15.57
CA LYS A 229 -15.51 8.32 14.96
C LYS A 229 -15.93 6.88 14.61
N TYR A 230 -15.03 6.12 13.98
CA TYR A 230 -15.38 4.86 13.33
C TYR A 230 -15.00 3.61 14.14
N ALA A 231 -14.02 3.66 15.04
CA ALA A 231 -13.68 2.55 15.91
C ALA A 231 -14.64 2.36 17.10
N SER A 232 -15.62 3.28 17.26
CA SER A 232 -16.69 3.16 18.24
C SER A 232 -16.17 2.89 19.68
N THR A 233 -16.67 1.85 20.34
CA THR A 233 -16.27 1.46 21.70
C THR A 233 -14.79 1.06 21.84
N ARG A 234 -14.10 0.78 20.75
CA ARG A 234 -12.69 0.38 20.71
C ARG A 234 -11.74 1.54 20.36
N ALA A 235 -12.26 2.75 20.13
CA ALA A 235 -11.49 3.91 19.67
C ALA A 235 -10.25 4.20 20.52
N PHE A 236 -10.36 4.04 21.84
CA PHE A 236 -9.21 4.23 22.75
C PHE A 236 -8.07 3.24 22.47
N ASN A 237 -8.39 1.96 22.29
CA ASN A 237 -7.39 0.92 22.02
C ASN A 237 -6.72 1.14 20.68
N VAL A 238 -7.53 1.35 19.61
CA VAL A 238 -7.03 1.58 18.25
C VAL A 238 -6.12 2.81 18.22
N ARG A 239 -6.53 3.89 18.88
CA ARG A 239 -5.72 5.10 19.00
C ARG A 239 -4.42 4.87 19.75
N SER A 240 -4.46 4.12 20.87
CA SER A 240 -3.26 3.78 21.65
C SER A 240 -2.26 2.97 20.81
N ILE A 241 -2.74 2.00 20.02
CA ILE A 241 -1.89 1.24 19.10
C ILE A 241 -1.27 2.17 18.06
N PHE A 242 -2.09 3.01 17.42
CA PHE A 242 -1.61 3.95 16.41
C PHE A 242 -0.53 4.88 16.97
N GLU A 243 -0.75 5.46 18.17
CA GLU A 243 0.20 6.35 18.83
C GLU A 243 1.51 5.65 19.23
N GLN A 244 1.49 4.34 19.46
CA GLN A 244 2.67 3.54 19.82
C GLN A 244 3.53 3.15 18.61
N ILE A 245 3.05 3.23 17.36
CA ILE A 245 3.83 2.80 16.18
C ILE A 245 5.23 3.42 16.16
N PRO A 246 5.42 4.75 16.23
CA PRO A 246 6.77 5.34 16.19
C PRO A 246 7.66 4.86 17.34
N VAL A 247 7.09 4.73 18.53
CA VAL A 247 7.82 4.30 19.73
C VAL A 247 8.33 2.86 19.61
N GLN A 248 7.50 1.97 19.04
CA GLN A 248 7.88 0.57 18.82
C GLN A 248 8.94 0.45 17.71
N LEU A 249 8.89 1.29 16.68
CA LEU A 249 9.86 1.33 15.61
C LEU A 249 11.22 1.95 16.03
N GLU A 250 11.29 2.66 17.14
CA GLU A 250 12.57 3.10 17.74
C GLU A 250 13.21 2.04 18.64
N ALA A 251 12.47 0.98 19.02
CA ALA A 251 13.01 -0.11 19.80
C ALA A 251 13.97 -0.96 18.94
N GLU A 252 14.94 -1.63 19.59
CA GLU A 252 15.98 -2.41 18.90
C GLU A 252 15.43 -3.52 17.99
N SER A 253 14.31 -4.13 18.38
CA SER A 253 13.72 -5.24 17.60
C SER A 253 12.63 -4.81 16.62
N HIS A 254 12.19 -3.55 16.62
CA HIS A 254 11.05 -3.01 15.85
C HIS A 254 9.74 -3.84 15.94
N ARG A 255 9.70 -4.85 16.82
CA ARG A 255 8.51 -5.68 17.04
C ARG A 255 7.50 -4.94 17.88
N PHE A 256 6.21 -5.11 17.56
CA PHE A 256 5.17 -4.51 18.38
C PHE A 256 4.99 -5.29 19.70
N ILE A 257 5.32 -4.67 20.82
CA ILE A 257 5.21 -5.25 22.15
C ILE A 257 3.84 -4.87 22.73
N VAL A 258 2.89 -5.80 22.68
CA VAL A 258 1.50 -5.57 23.10
C VAL A 258 1.38 -5.17 24.56
N SER A 259 2.28 -5.66 25.44
CA SER A 259 2.27 -5.29 26.87
C SER A 259 2.55 -3.80 27.13
N SER A 260 3.09 -3.06 26.15
CA SER A 260 3.26 -1.60 26.25
C SER A 260 1.94 -0.82 26.23
N LEU A 261 0.85 -1.44 25.79
CA LEU A 261 -0.47 -0.82 25.71
C LEU A 261 -1.17 -0.69 27.08
N GLY A 262 -0.64 -1.33 28.12
CA GLY A 262 -1.16 -1.24 29.48
C GLY A 262 -0.98 -2.51 30.29
N GLU A 263 -1.27 -2.42 31.58
CA GLU A 263 -1.18 -3.55 32.50
C GLU A 263 -2.12 -4.69 32.08
N GLY A 264 -1.58 -5.91 31.97
CA GLY A 264 -2.34 -7.09 31.57
C GLY A 264 -2.76 -7.09 30.08
N ALA A 265 -2.19 -6.22 29.22
CA ALA A 265 -2.46 -6.24 27.79
C ALA A 265 -1.95 -7.54 27.16
N ARG A 266 -2.84 -8.22 26.43
CA ARG A 266 -2.56 -9.45 25.67
C ARG A 266 -3.11 -9.32 24.27
N LEU A 267 -2.45 -9.91 23.27
CA LEU A 267 -2.83 -9.79 21.87
C LEU A 267 -4.30 -10.14 21.61
N GLN A 268 -4.80 -11.24 22.20
CA GLN A 268 -6.20 -11.67 22.04
C GLN A 268 -7.23 -10.57 22.35
N LYS A 269 -6.90 -9.65 23.27
CA LYS A 269 -7.76 -8.52 23.62
C LYS A 269 -7.73 -7.41 22.56
N TYR A 270 -6.60 -7.25 21.85
CA TYR A 270 -6.34 -6.15 20.93
C TYR A 270 -6.33 -6.58 19.44
N GLU A 271 -6.51 -7.86 19.13
CA GLU A 271 -6.44 -8.40 17.78
C GLU A 271 -7.34 -7.64 16.79
N GLN A 272 -8.59 -7.43 17.18
CA GLN A 272 -9.55 -6.66 16.38
C GLN A 272 -9.13 -5.20 16.18
N ASP A 273 -8.39 -4.62 17.12
CA ASP A 273 -7.93 -3.24 17.05
C ASP A 273 -6.77 -3.10 16.07
N PHE A 274 -5.85 -4.08 16.05
CA PHE A 274 -4.80 -4.16 15.05
C PHE A 274 -5.37 -4.38 13.64
N LEU A 275 -6.28 -5.34 13.49
CA LEU A 275 -6.95 -5.61 12.21
C LEU A 275 -7.72 -4.38 11.72
N TRP A 276 -8.32 -3.61 12.62
CA TRP A 276 -8.97 -2.36 12.27
C TRP A 276 -8.01 -1.37 11.61
N LEU A 277 -6.82 -1.15 12.20
CA LEU A 277 -5.80 -0.24 11.63
C LEU A 277 -5.30 -0.72 10.26
N VAL A 278 -5.08 -2.02 10.10
CA VAL A 278 -4.66 -2.62 8.83
C VAL A 278 -5.75 -2.48 7.77
N ASN A 279 -6.99 -2.83 8.11
CA ASN A 279 -8.14 -2.72 7.20
C ASN A 279 -8.47 -1.26 6.86
N ALA A 280 -8.21 -0.33 7.77
CA ALA A 280 -8.31 1.10 7.52
C ALA A 280 -7.23 1.64 6.56
N GLY A 281 -6.24 0.81 6.23
CA GLY A 281 -5.11 1.21 5.40
C GLY A 281 -4.14 2.19 6.09
N VAL A 282 -4.16 2.25 7.43
CA VAL A 282 -3.33 3.15 8.24
C VAL A 282 -2.07 2.44 8.73
N GLY A 283 -2.16 1.13 8.98
CA GLY A 283 -1.05 0.30 9.44
C GLY A 283 -0.71 -0.81 8.45
N LEU A 284 0.56 -1.21 8.42
CA LEU A 284 1.06 -2.36 7.68
C LEU A 284 1.59 -3.38 8.67
N MET A 285 0.93 -4.53 8.75
CA MET A 285 1.35 -5.60 9.65
C MET A 285 2.26 -6.57 8.91
N VAL A 286 3.44 -6.81 9.45
CA VAL A 286 4.42 -7.76 8.93
C VAL A 286 4.60 -8.87 9.97
N PRO A 287 3.99 -10.05 9.77
CA PRO A 287 4.06 -11.16 10.73
C PRO A 287 5.42 -11.86 10.70
N GLN A 288 5.73 -12.57 11.78
CA GLN A 288 6.93 -13.40 11.91
C GLN A 288 6.73 -14.74 11.23
N VAL A 289 7.79 -15.22 10.55
CA VAL A 289 7.94 -16.62 10.17
C VAL A 289 9.18 -17.24 10.83
N THR A 290 9.18 -18.54 10.98
CA THR A 290 10.29 -19.29 11.61
C THR A 290 11.03 -20.21 10.63
N GLU A 291 10.54 -20.36 9.41
CA GLU A 291 11.20 -21.05 8.32
C GLU A 291 11.19 -20.18 7.06
N ALA A 292 12.29 -20.17 6.33
CA ALA A 292 12.41 -19.47 5.06
C ALA A 292 12.16 -20.45 3.89
N ARG A 293 10.94 -21.01 3.84
CA ARG A 293 10.45 -21.93 2.80
C ARG A 293 9.06 -21.53 2.34
N SER A 294 8.84 -21.50 1.04
CA SER A 294 7.50 -21.33 0.48
C SER A 294 6.62 -22.58 0.71
N PRO A 295 5.33 -22.40 1.05
CA PRO A 295 4.69 -21.14 1.37
C PRO A 295 5.07 -20.63 2.76
N LEU A 296 5.53 -19.38 2.85
CA LEU A 296 5.99 -18.74 4.09
C LEU A 296 4.90 -18.72 5.17
N LYS A 297 3.65 -18.55 4.76
CA LYS A 297 2.47 -18.54 5.63
C LYS A 297 2.35 -19.79 6.51
N ARG A 298 2.95 -20.92 6.11
CA ARG A 298 2.92 -22.18 6.89
C ARG A 298 3.50 -22.04 8.29
N THR A 299 4.52 -21.20 8.48
CA THR A 299 5.19 -21.02 9.76
C THR A 299 4.98 -19.63 10.37
N GLU A 300 3.97 -18.91 9.87
CA GLU A 300 3.56 -17.61 10.37
C GLU A 300 3.14 -17.68 11.84
N LYS A 301 3.64 -16.75 12.62
CA LYS A 301 3.27 -16.57 14.03
C LYS A 301 2.19 -15.51 14.15
N THR A 302 1.00 -15.91 14.57
CA THR A 302 -0.11 -14.99 14.79
C THR A 302 0.11 -14.01 15.93
N THR A 303 1.08 -14.30 16.83
CA THR A 303 1.33 -13.53 18.06
C THR A 303 2.56 -12.62 18.00
N ALA A 304 3.29 -12.63 16.88
CA ALA A 304 4.52 -11.86 16.72
C ALA A 304 4.54 -11.17 15.36
N PHE A 305 4.59 -9.85 15.37
CA PHE A 305 4.59 -9.02 14.16
C PHE A 305 5.29 -7.69 14.39
N LYS A 306 5.72 -7.07 13.31
CA LYS A 306 6.08 -5.66 13.24
C LYS A 306 4.87 -4.88 12.71
N LEU A 307 4.65 -3.67 13.19
CA LEU A 307 3.58 -2.79 12.71
C LEU A 307 4.18 -1.48 12.22
N TYR A 308 4.10 -1.27 10.92
CA TYR A 308 4.56 -0.06 10.26
C TYR A 308 3.39 0.88 9.95
N GLU A 309 3.67 2.14 9.73
CA GLU A 309 2.69 3.11 9.23
C GLU A 309 2.59 3.00 7.70
N SER A 310 1.40 3.10 7.14
CA SER A 310 1.16 2.92 5.70
C SER A 310 1.78 4.00 4.82
N ASP A 311 2.17 5.14 5.42
CA ASP A 311 2.86 6.23 4.76
C ASP A 311 4.07 6.69 5.58
N THR A 312 5.25 6.63 4.97
CA THR A 312 6.50 6.95 5.65
C THR A 312 6.61 8.43 6.03
N GLY A 313 6.01 9.33 5.25
CA GLY A 313 5.99 10.77 5.56
C GLY A 313 5.11 11.09 6.76
N MET A 314 3.99 10.40 6.91
CA MET A 314 3.16 10.51 8.11
C MET A 314 3.92 10.02 9.33
N LEU A 315 4.62 8.88 9.25
CA LEU A 315 5.51 8.41 10.31
C LEU A 315 6.61 9.44 10.61
N ALA A 316 7.31 9.95 9.59
CA ALA A 316 8.38 10.95 9.72
C ALA A 316 7.89 12.23 10.42
N SER A 317 6.64 12.63 10.19
CA SER A 317 6.03 13.79 10.83
C SER A 317 5.83 13.64 12.34
N ARG A 318 5.81 12.41 12.83
CA ARG A 318 5.60 12.08 14.26
C ARG A 318 6.90 12.08 15.07
N TYR A 319 8.05 12.14 14.38
CA TYR A 319 9.36 12.38 14.99
C TYR A 319 9.64 13.89 15.14
N PRO A 320 10.63 14.30 15.95
CA PRO A 320 11.07 15.68 15.97
C PRO A 320 11.45 16.21 14.59
N GLY A 321 11.17 17.47 14.28
CA GLY A 321 11.51 18.08 12.99
C GLY A 321 13.00 18.05 12.64
N SER A 322 13.86 17.99 13.66
CA SER A 322 15.30 17.76 13.49
C SER A 322 15.62 16.39 12.88
N THR A 323 14.83 15.36 13.18
CA THR A 323 14.97 14.01 12.59
C THR A 323 14.69 14.03 11.10
N ALA A 324 13.56 14.60 10.69
CA ALA A 324 13.22 14.74 9.27
C ALA A 324 14.29 15.52 8.49
N ARG A 325 14.76 16.63 9.07
CA ARG A 325 15.87 17.43 8.47
C ARG A 325 17.15 16.61 8.34
N ALA A 326 17.48 15.80 9.34
CA ALA A 326 18.69 14.99 9.33
C ALA A 326 18.63 13.88 8.27
N VAL A 327 17.46 13.22 8.10
CA VAL A 327 17.24 12.27 6.99
C VAL A 327 17.44 12.97 5.64
N TYR A 328 16.76 14.08 5.44
CA TYR A 328 16.83 14.81 4.16
C TYR A 328 18.24 15.25 3.78
N LEU A 329 19.03 15.71 4.77
CA LEU A 329 20.41 16.20 4.59
C LEU A 329 21.48 15.12 4.72
N ASP A 330 21.10 13.84 4.88
CA ASP A 330 22.02 12.72 5.11
C ASP A 330 22.95 12.93 6.32
N MET A 331 22.43 13.56 7.36
CA MET A 331 23.17 13.78 8.59
C MET A 331 23.13 12.55 9.48
N LYS A 332 24.23 12.30 10.21
CA LYS A 332 24.25 11.21 11.20
C LYS A 332 23.22 11.47 12.29
N THR A 333 22.27 10.58 12.41
CA THR A 333 21.33 10.52 13.54
C THR A 333 21.32 9.10 14.10
N PRO A 334 21.25 8.92 15.42
CA PRO A 334 20.98 7.60 15.99
C PRO A 334 19.54 7.16 15.68
N ASN A 335 19.34 5.86 15.51
CA ASN A 335 18.04 5.17 15.44
C ASN A 335 17.09 5.57 14.32
N LEU A 336 17.54 5.54 13.05
CA LEU A 336 16.66 5.68 11.88
C LEU A 336 16.22 4.33 11.29
N GLY A 337 16.65 3.21 11.86
CA GLY A 337 16.36 1.85 11.36
C GLY A 337 14.88 1.65 11.08
N GLY A 338 14.02 1.93 12.05
CA GLY A 338 12.58 1.77 11.93
C GLY A 338 11.94 2.63 10.84
N LEU A 339 12.42 3.84 10.60
CA LEU A 339 11.92 4.69 9.50
C LEU A 339 12.32 4.14 8.12
N TYR A 340 13.55 3.62 7.98
CA TYR A 340 14.00 2.99 6.75
C TYR A 340 13.32 1.64 6.51
N GLU A 341 13.08 0.84 7.54
CA GLU A 341 12.26 -0.36 7.40
C GLU A 341 10.80 -0.01 7.02
N ASN A 342 10.24 1.06 7.59
CA ASN A 342 8.89 1.48 7.26
C ASN A 342 8.71 1.81 5.78
N VAL A 343 9.65 2.57 5.19
CA VAL A 343 9.54 2.89 3.75
C VAL A 343 9.70 1.64 2.90
N VAL A 344 10.57 0.70 3.29
CA VAL A 344 10.71 -0.58 2.59
C VAL A 344 9.43 -1.42 2.70
N ALA A 345 8.81 -1.49 3.88
CA ALA A 345 7.52 -2.16 4.07
C ALA A 345 6.42 -1.54 3.18
N GLN A 346 6.37 -0.21 3.11
CA GLN A 346 5.43 0.52 2.24
C GLN A 346 5.65 0.17 0.76
N GLU A 347 6.90 0.17 0.29
CA GLU A 347 7.24 -0.16 -1.10
C GLU A 347 6.92 -1.62 -1.44
N LEU A 348 7.29 -2.58 -0.59
CA LEU A 348 6.98 -4.00 -0.80
C LEU A 348 5.47 -4.24 -0.91
N VAL A 349 4.70 -3.60 -0.04
CA VAL A 349 3.23 -3.68 -0.09
C VAL A 349 2.66 -2.97 -1.33
N ALA A 350 3.27 -1.88 -1.81
CA ALA A 350 2.88 -1.21 -3.05
C ALA A 350 3.14 -2.08 -4.28
N LEU A 351 4.20 -2.90 -4.27
CA LEU A 351 4.49 -3.92 -5.28
C LEU A 351 3.51 -5.13 -5.23
N GLY A 352 2.67 -5.23 -4.21
CA GLY A 352 1.76 -6.35 -4.01
C GLY A 352 2.40 -7.56 -3.35
N ALA A 353 3.58 -7.41 -2.74
CA ALA A 353 4.25 -8.49 -2.03
C ALA A 353 3.55 -8.81 -0.71
N ASP A 354 3.20 -10.08 -0.49
CA ASP A 354 2.99 -10.58 0.85
C ASP A 354 4.33 -10.58 1.58
N THR A 355 4.38 -9.99 2.77
CA THR A 355 5.63 -9.65 3.44
C THR A 355 5.66 -10.19 4.86
N TRP A 356 6.73 -10.83 5.22
CA TRP A 356 7.01 -11.34 6.57
C TRP A 356 8.39 -10.88 7.02
N TYR A 357 8.70 -11.04 8.32
CA TYR A 357 10.08 -11.02 8.81
C TYR A 357 10.45 -12.40 9.36
N TYR A 358 11.73 -12.75 9.24
CA TYR A 358 12.21 -14.03 9.76
C TYR A 358 12.86 -13.84 11.13
N GLN A 359 12.53 -14.70 12.08
CA GLN A 359 13.24 -14.70 13.36
C GLN A 359 13.22 -16.08 14.02
N THR A 360 14.42 -16.55 14.39
CA THR A 360 14.62 -17.69 15.27
C THR A 360 15.74 -17.40 16.27
N ARG A 361 15.84 -18.24 17.31
CA ARG A 361 16.88 -18.08 18.33
C ARG A 361 18.28 -18.35 17.79
N GLU A 362 18.42 -19.29 16.85
CA GLU A 362 19.70 -19.72 16.30
C GLU A 362 20.22 -18.75 15.23
N VAL A 363 19.35 -18.25 14.39
CA VAL A 363 19.71 -17.40 13.24
C VAL A 363 19.70 -15.92 13.61
N GLY A 364 18.75 -15.50 14.41
CA GLY A 364 18.47 -14.09 14.67
C GLY A 364 17.34 -13.57 13.80
N GLU A 365 17.25 -12.24 13.64
CA GLU A 365 16.23 -11.55 12.88
C GLU A 365 16.75 -11.11 11.52
N VAL A 366 15.93 -11.29 10.46
CA VAL A 366 16.09 -10.71 9.12
C VAL A 366 14.86 -9.86 8.85
N ASP A 367 15.06 -8.62 8.41
CA ASP A 367 14.05 -7.57 8.42
C ASP A 367 12.82 -7.91 7.60
N PHE A 368 13.00 -8.46 6.39
CA PHE A 368 11.91 -8.92 5.55
C PHE A 368 12.26 -10.24 4.84
N VAL A 369 11.22 -11.02 4.56
CA VAL A 369 11.25 -12.15 3.65
C VAL A 369 9.99 -12.12 2.80
N ILE A 370 10.16 -12.33 1.50
CA ILE A 370 9.06 -12.39 0.53
C ILE A 370 9.13 -13.70 -0.26
N GLU A 371 8.01 -14.10 -0.83
CA GLU A 371 7.99 -15.20 -1.78
C GLU A 371 8.46 -14.72 -3.15
N GLY A 372 9.46 -15.38 -3.69
CA GLY A 372 10.03 -15.09 -4.99
C GLY A 372 9.54 -16.07 -6.05
N ALA A 373 10.00 -15.83 -7.28
CA ALA A 373 9.70 -16.69 -8.41
C ALA A 373 10.11 -18.15 -8.16
N ARG A 374 9.34 -19.10 -8.73
CA ARG A 374 9.57 -20.55 -8.65
C ARG A 374 9.58 -21.12 -7.22
N GLY A 375 8.83 -20.49 -6.31
CA GLY A 375 8.74 -20.92 -4.92
C GLY A 375 10.02 -20.71 -4.09
N HIS A 376 10.93 -19.87 -4.54
CA HIS A 376 12.08 -19.46 -3.74
C HIS A 376 11.67 -18.37 -2.74
N VAL A 377 12.44 -18.24 -1.68
CA VAL A 377 12.29 -17.16 -0.70
C VAL A 377 13.41 -16.15 -0.92
N VAL A 378 13.09 -14.88 -0.87
CA VAL A 378 14.04 -13.75 -0.97
C VAL A 378 14.13 -13.05 0.38
N PRO A 379 15.18 -13.27 1.16
CA PRO A 379 15.46 -12.49 2.35
C PRO A 379 15.97 -11.09 1.98
N ILE A 380 15.51 -10.11 2.73
CA ILE A 380 15.83 -8.69 2.53
C ILE A 380 16.26 -8.10 3.87
N GLU A 381 17.45 -7.53 3.90
CA GLU A 381 18.00 -6.81 5.05
C GLU A 381 18.09 -5.32 4.72
N VAL A 382 17.72 -4.45 5.66
CA VAL A 382 17.71 -2.98 5.48
C VAL A 382 18.84 -2.36 6.29
N LYS A 383 19.70 -1.59 5.63
CA LYS A 383 20.82 -0.89 6.27
C LYS A 383 20.73 0.62 6.09
N SER A 384 20.37 1.32 7.14
CA SER A 384 20.32 2.78 7.19
C SER A 384 21.67 3.43 7.49
N GLY A 385 22.67 2.65 7.92
CA GLY A 385 23.98 3.13 8.39
C GLY A 385 25.14 2.70 7.50
N LYS A 386 26.35 3.11 7.88
CA LYS A 386 27.60 2.84 7.12
C LYS A 386 28.09 1.37 7.16
N LYS A 387 27.60 0.56 8.11
CA LYS A 387 28.07 -0.84 8.27
C LYS A 387 27.22 -1.79 7.43
N VAL A 388 27.25 -1.62 6.12
CA VAL A 388 26.40 -2.35 5.18
C VAL A 388 26.71 -3.85 5.18
N ARG A 389 27.99 -4.24 5.35
CA ARG A 389 28.43 -5.65 5.37
C ARG A 389 28.20 -6.36 6.71
N ALA A 390 27.58 -5.70 7.69
CA ALA A 390 27.29 -6.29 8.99
C ALA A 390 25.86 -6.84 9.03
N HIS A 391 25.66 -8.06 8.53
CA HIS A 391 24.37 -8.75 8.43
C HIS A 391 24.45 -10.22 8.88
N ALA A 392 24.97 -10.43 10.08
CA ALA A 392 25.26 -11.78 10.59
C ALA A 392 24.03 -12.71 10.67
N ALA A 393 22.82 -12.17 10.88
CA ALA A 393 21.60 -13.00 10.85
C ALA A 393 21.29 -13.46 9.42
N LEU A 394 21.40 -12.57 8.44
CA LEU A 394 21.25 -12.92 7.02
C LEU A 394 22.26 -13.97 6.58
N ASP A 395 23.54 -13.84 6.98
CA ASP A 395 24.59 -14.81 6.66
C ASP A 395 24.26 -16.19 7.24
N ARG A 396 23.82 -16.25 8.50
CA ARG A 396 23.37 -17.48 9.13
C ARG A 396 22.16 -18.08 8.41
N LEU A 397 21.18 -17.26 8.03
CA LEU A 397 20.01 -17.71 7.28
C LEU A 397 20.41 -18.34 5.95
N MET A 398 21.29 -17.67 5.20
CA MET A 398 21.83 -18.14 3.92
C MET A 398 22.63 -19.44 4.04
N SER A 399 23.20 -19.73 5.21
CA SER A 399 23.96 -20.97 5.48
C SER A 399 23.06 -22.18 5.79
N VAL A 400 21.77 -22.00 6.04
CA VAL A 400 20.82 -23.09 6.27
C VAL A 400 20.54 -23.81 4.94
N GLY A 401 21.28 -24.86 4.68
CA GLY A 401 21.25 -25.58 3.38
C GLY A 401 19.88 -26.12 2.96
N GLU A 402 19.02 -26.39 3.93
CA GLU A 402 17.66 -26.88 3.69
C GLU A 402 16.75 -25.84 3.01
N TYR A 403 16.99 -24.56 3.20
CA TYR A 403 16.14 -23.49 2.63
C TYR A 403 16.43 -23.25 1.14
N LYS A 404 17.61 -23.67 0.66
CA LYS A 404 18.02 -23.55 -0.76
C LYS A 404 17.83 -22.14 -1.32
N ILE A 405 18.09 -21.11 -0.50
CA ILE A 405 17.96 -19.72 -0.89
C ILE A 405 19.01 -19.40 -1.96
N PRO A 406 18.58 -18.96 -3.16
CA PRO A 406 19.52 -18.71 -4.26
C PRO A 406 20.26 -17.37 -4.09
N GLU A 407 19.58 -16.35 -3.62
CA GLU A 407 20.07 -14.97 -3.48
C GLU A 407 19.33 -14.25 -2.35
N ALA A 408 20.02 -13.34 -1.68
CA ALA A 408 19.44 -12.43 -0.69
C ALA A 408 19.76 -10.98 -1.06
N VAL A 409 18.95 -10.04 -0.61
CA VAL A 409 19.07 -8.61 -0.90
C VAL A 409 19.46 -7.86 0.37
N VAL A 410 20.44 -6.96 0.25
CA VAL A 410 20.77 -5.96 1.27
C VAL A 410 20.49 -4.58 0.70
N LEU A 411 19.46 -3.92 1.21
CA LEU A 411 19.08 -2.55 0.83
C LEU A 411 19.90 -1.54 1.62
N SER A 412 20.62 -0.67 0.91
CA SER A 412 21.50 0.32 1.55
C SER A 412 21.68 1.58 0.71
N HIS A 413 22.53 2.49 1.18
CA HIS A 413 22.94 3.68 0.41
C HIS A 413 24.06 3.39 -0.61
N GLU A 414 24.63 2.19 -0.60
CA GLU A 414 25.67 1.83 -1.56
C GLU A 414 25.09 1.54 -2.94
N ASN A 415 25.92 1.70 -3.98
CA ASN A 415 25.51 1.37 -5.34
C ASN A 415 25.41 -0.16 -5.53
N LEU A 416 24.72 -0.57 -6.58
CA LEU A 416 24.44 -1.98 -6.85
C LEU A 416 25.73 -2.76 -7.05
N CYS A 417 25.91 -3.83 -6.27
CA CYS A 417 26.97 -4.80 -6.45
C CYS A 417 26.57 -6.18 -5.93
N LYS A 418 27.21 -7.22 -6.42
CA LYS A 418 26.95 -8.61 -6.02
C LYS A 418 28.19 -9.24 -5.40
N GLU A 419 28.05 -9.84 -4.22
CA GLU A 419 29.06 -10.59 -3.52
C GLU A 419 28.52 -11.99 -3.18
N GLY A 420 28.96 -13.00 -3.91
CA GLY A 420 28.47 -14.36 -3.76
C GLY A 420 26.95 -14.47 -4.00
N LYS A 421 26.21 -14.84 -2.95
CA LYS A 421 24.74 -14.92 -2.98
C LYS A 421 24.05 -13.66 -2.41
N ILE A 422 24.81 -12.65 -2.03
CA ILE A 422 24.26 -11.39 -1.52
C ILE A 422 24.30 -10.35 -2.64
N LEU A 423 23.14 -9.75 -2.91
CA LEU A 423 23.00 -8.61 -3.80
C LEU A 423 22.80 -7.35 -2.97
N TYR A 424 23.75 -6.44 -3.00
CA TYR A 424 23.64 -5.12 -2.40
C TYR A 424 22.93 -4.20 -3.39
N VAL A 425 21.80 -3.69 -2.98
CA VAL A 425 20.89 -2.92 -3.83
C VAL A 425 20.71 -1.53 -3.22
N PRO A 426 20.86 -0.45 -4.00
CA PRO A 426 20.49 0.88 -3.54
C PRO A 426 19.07 0.91 -3.00
N ILE A 427 18.86 1.46 -1.81
CA ILE A 427 17.55 1.41 -1.15
C ILE A 427 16.43 2.02 -1.99
N TYR A 428 16.73 3.02 -2.81
CA TYR A 428 15.74 3.61 -3.72
C TYR A 428 15.26 2.62 -4.80
N MET A 429 15.99 1.52 -5.05
CA MET A 429 15.58 0.49 -6.00
C MET A 429 14.60 -0.52 -5.41
N THR A 430 14.08 -0.29 -4.21
CA THR A 430 13.02 -1.14 -3.62
C THR A 430 11.83 -1.28 -4.57
N PHE A 431 11.48 -0.24 -5.34
CA PHE A 431 10.42 -0.30 -6.37
C PHE A 431 10.71 -1.26 -7.54
N CYS A 432 11.93 -1.78 -7.65
CA CYS A 432 12.33 -2.76 -8.66
C CYS A 432 12.30 -4.21 -8.13
N LEU A 433 11.98 -4.45 -6.85
CA LEU A 433 12.05 -5.79 -6.25
C LEU A 433 10.97 -6.75 -6.79
N ASP A 434 10.00 -6.26 -7.55
CA ASP A 434 9.09 -7.08 -8.35
C ASP A 434 9.83 -8.00 -9.34
N GLU A 435 11.10 -7.70 -9.69
CA GLU A 435 11.94 -8.57 -10.51
C GLU A 435 12.29 -9.92 -9.82
N PHE A 436 12.17 -10.00 -8.50
CA PHE A 436 12.37 -11.25 -7.75
C PHE A 436 11.08 -12.02 -7.55
N MET A 437 9.92 -11.38 -7.75
CA MET A 437 8.61 -11.97 -7.52
C MET A 437 8.15 -12.80 -8.71
N GLU A 438 7.23 -13.72 -8.49
CA GLU A 438 6.60 -14.45 -9.58
C GLU A 438 5.72 -13.48 -10.40
N LYS A 439 6.01 -13.37 -11.68
CA LYS A 439 5.18 -12.60 -12.60
C LYS A 439 4.20 -13.57 -13.25
N ASP A 440 2.92 -13.26 -13.22
CA ASP A 440 1.94 -13.94 -14.06
C ASP A 440 2.35 -13.71 -15.53
N ASP A 441 2.99 -14.71 -16.12
CA ASP A 441 3.32 -14.69 -17.55
C ASP A 441 2.08 -15.22 -18.31
N PRO A 442 1.39 -14.38 -19.07
CA PRO A 442 0.25 -14.82 -19.87
C PRO A 442 0.62 -15.89 -20.91
N ASN A 443 1.92 -16.08 -21.21
CA ASN A 443 2.41 -17.17 -22.07
C ASN A 443 2.64 -18.48 -21.30
N ASN A 444 2.56 -18.49 -19.97
CA ASN A 444 2.57 -19.68 -19.12
C ASN A 444 1.15 -20.24 -18.88
N ASP A 445 0.22 -19.95 -19.78
CA ASP A 445 -1.08 -20.57 -19.76
C ASP A 445 -0.96 -22.07 -20.12
N PHE A 446 -0.79 -22.88 -19.07
CA PHE A 446 -0.84 -24.34 -19.19
C PHE A 446 -2.29 -24.75 -19.48
N SER A 447 -2.67 -24.71 -20.74
CA SER A 447 -3.90 -25.33 -21.16
C SER A 447 -3.74 -26.86 -21.06
N PHE A 448 -4.24 -27.44 -19.99
CA PHE A 448 -4.42 -28.89 -19.94
C PHE A 448 -5.57 -29.25 -20.86
N ALA A 449 -5.25 -29.89 -21.99
CA ALA A 449 -6.29 -30.56 -22.75
C ALA A 449 -7.02 -31.57 -21.84
N PRO A 450 -8.37 -31.60 -21.81
CA PRO A 450 -9.06 -32.58 -21.02
C PRO A 450 -8.64 -33.98 -21.46
N ILE A 451 -8.25 -34.83 -20.48
CA ILE A 451 -7.95 -36.23 -20.76
C ILE A 451 -9.25 -36.84 -21.24
N SER A 452 -9.37 -37.16 -22.53
CA SER A 452 -10.45 -37.98 -23.06
C SER A 452 -10.28 -39.39 -22.52
N LEU A 453 -11.20 -39.84 -21.65
CA LEU A 453 -11.35 -41.24 -21.23
C LEU A 453 -11.94 -42.06 -22.38
#